data_231a2f0bdcba63d655cfd06dd102419d
#
_entry.id   231a2f0bdcba63d655cfd06dd102419d
#
_cell.length_a   1.000
_cell.length_b   1.000
_cell.length_c   1.000
_cell.angle_alpha   90.00
_cell.angle_beta   90.00
_cell.angle_gamma   90.00
#
_symmetry.space_group_name_H-M   'P 1'
#
loop_
_entity.id
_entity.type
_entity.pdbx_description
1 polymer ?
#
loop_
_entity_poly.entity_id
_entity_poly.type
_entity_poly.pdbx_seq_one_letter_code
_entity_poly.pdbx_strand_id
1 'polypeptide(L)'
;MTIQKLNKNNHLPTTTVIDYENKTDDLRIIWLKKPANFDFTPGQYCTIGKNKIERAYSIASSPHEEFLELFIELVPENDGGVLTPQLWNLKTGDLVTIRPRAKGIFTLKEKHPNQLFVGTVTGIVPYVSIIRNYIHQNKIGHKFYILEGASYFDEFVYDNEFFKLMKSHPELLHFVPTISRPDDIKNSYWNGITGRVNNIIVDQINSLNLSPSNTMVYACGHPGMIEDVKAKVSNLSFEFLEERFWKDD
;
A
#
# COMPACT_ATOMS: atom_id res chain seq x y z
N MET A 1 51.22 -16.52 13.51
CA MET A 1 49.82 -16.41 13.93
C MET A 1 48.99 -15.95 12.74
N THR A 2 48.33 -16.89 12.09
CA THR A 2 47.54 -16.65 10.88
C THR A 2 46.13 -16.30 11.30
N ILE A 3 45.70 -15.04 11.09
CA ILE A 3 44.37 -14.59 11.37
C ILE A 3 43.44 -15.19 10.30
N GLN A 4 42.71 -16.23 10.67
CA GLN A 4 41.60 -16.73 9.85
C GLN A 4 40.55 -15.64 9.76
N LYS A 5 40.41 -15.02 8.57
CA LYS A 5 39.25 -14.23 8.20
C LYS A 5 38.03 -15.15 8.22
N LEU A 6 37.22 -15.02 9.26
CA LEU A 6 35.87 -15.59 9.28
C LEU A 6 35.08 -15.03 8.08
N ASN A 7 34.94 -15.86 7.05
CA ASN A 7 33.92 -15.63 6.02
C ASN A 7 32.54 -15.69 6.70
N LYS A 8 32.02 -14.54 7.09
CA LYS A 8 30.60 -14.42 7.39
C LYS A 8 29.84 -14.65 6.08
N ASN A 9 29.42 -15.89 5.86
CA ASN A 9 28.37 -16.17 4.89
C ASN A 9 27.13 -15.36 5.31
N ASN A 10 26.98 -14.18 4.72
CA ASN A 10 25.82 -13.32 4.92
C ASN A 10 24.62 -13.93 4.17
N HIS A 11 24.10 -15.06 4.64
CA HIS A 11 22.81 -15.54 4.23
C HIS A 11 21.76 -14.63 4.87
N LEU A 12 20.97 -13.95 4.02
CA LEU A 12 19.82 -13.19 4.49
C LEU A 12 18.85 -14.12 5.23
N PRO A 13 18.23 -13.65 6.30
CA PRO A 13 17.15 -14.41 6.93
C PRO A 13 16.05 -14.75 5.91
N THR A 14 15.39 -15.86 6.15
CA THR A 14 14.26 -16.31 5.35
C THR A 14 12.99 -16.31 6.18
N THR A 15 11.87 -16.17 5.48
CA THR A 15 10.54 -16.37 6.05
C THR A 15 9.72 -17.27 5.12
N THR A 16 8.64 -17.84 5.65
CA THR A 16 7.81 -18.83 4.96
C THR A 16 6.54 -18.17 4.42
N VAL A 17 6.15 -18.51 3.21
CA VAL A 17 4.82 -18.22 2.67
C VAL A 17 3.80 -19.04 3.45
N ILE A 18 2.90 -18.35 4.19
CA ILE A 18 1.82 -19.01 4.94
C ILE A 18 0.69 -19.35 3.99
N ASP A 19 0.30 -18.39 3.16
CA ASP A 19 -0.78 -18.50 2.21
C ASP A 19 -0.66 -17.45 1.10
N TYR A 20 -1.47 -17.57 0.06
CA TYR A 20 -1.63 -16.56 -0.98
C TYR A 20 -3.02 -16.63 -1.61
N GLU A 21 -3.49 -15.50 -2.13
CA GLU A 21 -4.76 -15.39 -2.84
C GLU A 21 -4.61 -14.53 -4.09
N ASN A 22 -4.94 -15.07 -5.27
CA ASN A 22 -5.04 -14.28 -6.48
C ASN A 22 -6.35 -13.51 -6.46
N LYS A 23 -6.26 -12.20 -6.60
CA LYS A 23 -7.43 -11.31 -6.68
C LYS A 23 -7.85 -11.10 -8.13
N THR A 24 -6.87 -10.95 -9.00
CA THR A 24 -7.01 -10.95 -10.47
C THR A 24 -5.90 -11.82 -11.07
N ASP A 25 -5.74 -11.81 -12.39
CA ASP A 25 -4.66 -12.55 -13.07
C ASP A 25 -3.28 -11.97 -12.72
N ASP A 26 -3.22 -10.69 -12.37
CA ASP A 26 -2.00 -9.94 -12.10
C ASP A 26 -1.92 -9.32 -10.68
N LEU A 27 -2.95 -9.48 -9.84
CA LEU A 27 -2.96 -8.99 -8.46
C LEU A 27 -3.09 -10.14 -7.45
N ARG A 28 -2.21 -10.15 -6.45
CA ARG A 28 -2.13 -11.20 -5.44
C ARG A 28 -1.86 -10.64 -4.06
N ILE A 29 -2.52 -11.19 -3.05
CA ILE A 29 -2.09 -11.08 -1.65
C ILE A 29 -1.22 -12.29 -1.31
N ILE A 30 -0.10 -12.03 -0.61
CA ILE A 30 0.76 -13.07 -0.04
C ILE A 30 0.87 -12.82 1.46
N TRP A 31 0.67 -13.85 2.27
CA TRP A 31 0.93 -13.82 3.70
C TRP A 31 2.22 -14.55 4.02
N LEU A 32 3.14 -13.83 4.67
CA LEU A 32 4.42 -14.36 5.12
C LEU A 32 4.42 -14.49 6.64
N LYS A 33 5.02 -15.54 7.18
CA LYS A 33 5.25 -15.64 8.62
C LYS A 33 6.09 -14.44 9.08
N LYS A 34 5.60 -13.66 10.02
CA LYS A 34 6.37 -12.54 10.57
C LYS A 34 7.53 -13.09 11.41
N PRO A 35 8.81 -12.72 11.12
CA PRO A 35 9.92 -13.12 11.98
C PRO A 35 9.79 -12.57 13.41
N ALA A 36 10.20 -13.33 14.42
CA ALA A 36 9.98 -13.01 15.83
C ALA A 36 10.48 -11.62 16.27
N ASN A 37 11.53 -11.11 15.63
CA ASN A 37 12.12 -9.79 15.94
C ASN A 37 11.92 -8.79 14.79
N PHE A 38 10.83 -8.94 14.05
CA PHE A 38 10.53 -8.03 12.95
C PHE A 38 9.47 -7.01 13.38
N ASP A 39 9.96 -5.84 13.78
CA ASP A 39 9.11 -4.72 14.16
C ASP A 39 9.01 -3.71 13.02
N PHE A 40 7.85 -3.09 12.91
CA PHE A 40 7.60 -2.03 11.93
C PHE A 40 6.55 -1.03 12.42
N THR A 41 6.63 0.18 11.88
CA THR A 41 5.58 1.18 12.03
C THR A 41 4.62 1.07 10.85
N PRO A 42 3.28 1.13 11.05
CA PRO A 42 2.31 1.09 9.97
C PRO A 42 2.61 2.11 8.88
N GLY A 43 2.53 1.67 7.62
CA GLY A 43 2.92 2.44 6.45
C GLY A 43 4.35 2.18 5.98
N GLN A 44 5.17 1.45 6.74
CA GLN A 44 6.50 1.02 6.29
C GLN A 44 6.43 -0.19 5.35
N TYR A 45 7.54 -0.44 4.66
CA TYR A 45 7.73 -1.58 3.78
C TYR A 45 8.78 -2.57 4.33
N CYS A 46 8.64 -3.83 3.97
CA CYS A 46 9.69 -4.85 4.10
C CYS A 46 10.41 -5.03 2.76
N THR A 47 11.64 -5.56 2.81
CA THR A 47 12.37 -5.98 1.61
C THR A 47 12.41 -7.50 1.60
N ILE A 48 11.78 -8.11 0.60
CA ILE A 48 11.79 -9.55 0.38
C ILE A 48 12.49 -9.91 -0.92
N GLY A 49 12.90 -11.16 -1.04
CA GLY A 49 13.58 -11.60 -2.24
C GLY A 49 13.53 -13.10 -2.52
N LYS A 50 13.86 -13.43 -3.76
CA LYS A 50 14.05 -14.79 -4.26
C LYS A 50 15.25 -14.80 -5.21
N ASN A 51 16.06 -15.88 -5.19
CA ASN A 51 17.19 -16.04 -6.12
C ASN A 51 18.13 -14.81 -6.19
N LYS A 52 18.44 -14.19 -5.04
CA LYS A 52 19.31 -13.00 -4.89
C LYS A 52 18.73 -11.69 -5.45
N ILE A 53 17.48 -11.68 -5.88
CA ILE A 53 16.78 -10.47 -6.31
C ILE A 53 15.88 -10.04 -5.16
N GLU A 54 15.95 -8.77 -4.77
CA GLU A 54 15.18 -8.21 -3.67
C GLU A 54 14.42 -6.96 -4.12
N ARG A 55 13.20 -6.77 -3.59
CA ARG A 55 12.41 -5.56 -3.78
C ARG A 55 11.69 -5.20 -2.49
N ALA A 56 11.36 -3.92 -2.39
CA ALA A 56 10.55 -3.37 -1.32
C ALA A 56 9.06 -3.62 -1.59
N TYR A 57 8.32 -4.00 -0.55
CA TYR A 57 6.86 -4.14 -0.58
C TYR A 57 6.28 -3.54 0.69
N SER A 58 5.32 -2.64 0.54
CA SER A 58 4.58 -2.08 1.67
C SER A 58 3.84 -3.19 2.40
N ILE A 59 3.75 -3.06 3.72
CA ILE A 59 3.12 -4.05 4.61
C ILE A 59 1.67 -3.63 4.84
N ALA A 60 0.71 -4.49 4.50
CA ALA A 60 -0.73 -4.26 4.72
C ALA A 60 -1.19 -4.67 6.12
N SER A 61 -0.58 -5.72 6.70
CA SER A 61 -0.88 -6.13 8.06
C SER A 61 -0.52 -5.05 9.08
N SER A 62 -1.16 -5.11 10.24
CA SER A 62 -0.80 -4.29 11.40
C SER A 62 0.31 -4.95 12.23
N PRO A 63 1.14 -4.18 12.97
CA PRO A 63 2.22 -4.74 13.79
C PRO A 63 1.79 -5.80 14.81
N HIS A 64 0.55 -5.80 15.28
CA HIS A 64 0.04 -6.80 16.22
C HIS A 64 -0.28 -8.16 15.60
N GLU A 65 -0.39 -8.22 14.25
CA GLU A 65 -0.70 -9.45 13.54
C GLU A 65 0.54 -10.37 13.47
N GLU A 66 0.31 -11.68 13.40
CA GLU A 66 1.39 -12.70 13.42
C GLU A 66 2.02 -12.93 12.04
N PHE A 67 1.51 -12.27 11.01
CA PHE A 67 1.98 -12.38 9.63
C PHE A 67 2.26 -11.02 9.01
N LEU A 68 2.99 -11.02 7.92
CA LEU A 68 3.16 -9.89 7.02
C LEU A 68 2.28 -10.13 5.80
N GLU A 69 1.29 -9.28 5.60
CA GLU A 69 0.43 -9.26 4.42
C GLU A 69 1.01 -8.30 3.40
N LEU A 70 1.23 -8.79 2.19
CA LEU A 70 1.75 -8.01 1.06
C LEU A 70 0.77 -8.11 -0.10
N PHE A 71 0.43 -6.98 -0.71
CA PHE A 71 -0.36 -6.93 -1.92
C PHE A 71 0.55 -6.60 -3.10
N ILE A 72 0.64 -7.51 -4.06
CA ILE A 72 1.66 -7.54 -5.10
C ILE A 72 1.00 -7.54 -6.47
N GLU A 73 1.49 -6.68 -7.35
CA GLU A 73 1.17 -6.67 -8.77
C GLU A 73 2.24 -7.45 -9.56
N LEU A 74 1.80 -8.32 -10.45
CA LEU A 74 2.67 -9.04 -11.37
C LEU A 74 3.16 -8.09 -12.46
N VAL A 75 4.45 -7.88 -12.52
CA VAL A 75 5.10 -7.31 -13.69
C VAL A 75 5.63 -8.49 -14.51
N PRO A 76 5.11 -8.75 -15.72
CA PRO A 76 5.57 -9.85 -16.56
C PRO A 76 7.05 -9.70 -16.97
N GLU A 77 7.71 -10.82 -17.28
CA GLU A 77 9.13 -10.80 -17.70
C GLU A 77 9.33 -9.94 -18.96
N ASN A 78 8.38 -9.98 -19.90
CA ASN A 78 8.41 -9.18 -21.12
C ASN A 78 8.33 -7.67 -20.86
N ASP A 79 7.80 -7.27 -19.69
CA ASP A 79 7.70 -5.89 -19.25
C ASP A 79 8.81 -5.52 -18.24
N GLY A 80 9.86 -6.36 -18.17
CA GLY A 80 11.02 -6.14 -17.31
C GLY A 80 10.85 -6.66 -15.88
N GLY A 81 9.78 -7.39 -15.58
CA GLY A 81 9.57 -8.02 -14.28
C GLY A 81 10.62 -9.09 -13.99
N VAL A 82 11.26 -9.02 -12.83
CA VAL A 82 12.31 -9.97 -12.45
C VAL A 82 11.96 -10.74 -11.19
N LEU A 83 11.45 -10.08 -10.16
CA LEU A 83 11.09 -10.72 -8.90
C LEU A 83 9.62 -11.17 -8.88
N THR A 84 8.70 -10.35 -9.36
CA THR A 84 7.26 -10.64 -9.27
C THR A 84 6.87 -11.93 -9.99
N PRO A 85 7.43 -12.31 -11.18
CA PRO A 85 7.18 -13.62 -11.77
C PRO A 85 7.63 -14.78 -10.88
N GLN A 86 8.73 -14.61 -10.12
CA GLN A 86 9.20 -15.63 -9.17
C GLN A 86 8.28 -15.73 -7.95
N LEU A 87 7.77 -14.58 -7.45
CA LEU A 87 6.79 -14.56 -6.37
C LEU A 87 5.46 -15.18 -6.79
N TRP A 88 5.12 -15.09 -8.08
CA TRP A 88 3.89 -15.69 -8.62
C TRP A 88 3.92 -17.22 -8.61
N ASN A 89 5.10 -17.82 -8.70
CA ASN A 89 5.29 -19.26 -8.66
C ASN A 89 5.37 -19.85 -7.25
N LEU A 90 5.36 -18.99 -6.20
CA LEU A 90 5.43 -19.46 -4.81
C LEU A 90 4.17 -20.22 -4.40
N LYS A 91 4.41 -21.23 -3.55
CA LYS A 91 3.38 -22.04 -2.88
C LYS A 91 3.47 -21.86 -1.37
N THR A 92 2.40 -22.19 -0.69
CA THR A 92 2.41 -22.31 0.79
C THR A 92 3.53 -23.25 1.23
N GLY A 93 4.34 -22.79 2.19
CA GLY A 93 5.54 -23.49 2.66
C GLY A 93 6.85 -23.06 2.01
N ASP A 94 6.80 -22.36 0.88
CA ASP A 94 8.03 -21.86 0.21
C ASP A 94 8.72 -20.78 1.02
N LEU A 95 10.02 -20.65 0.81
CA LEU A 95 10.86 -19.66 1.49
C LEU A 95 11.18 -18.48 0.56
N VAL A 96 11.11 -17.29 1.14
CA VAL A 96 11.64 -16.05 0.58
C VAL A 96 12.66 -15.44 1.54
N THR A 97 13.65 -14.73 1.02
CA THR A 97 14.54 -13.93 1.88
C THR A 97 13.79 -12.70 2.38
N ILE A 98 14.13 -12.23 3.59
CA ILE A 98 13.59 -11.00 4.15
C ILE A 98 14.70 -10.21 4.83
N ARG A 99 14.77 -8.91 4.60
CA ARG A 99 15.68 -8.03 5.36
C ARG A 99 15.19 -7.92 6.80
N PRO A 100 16.09 -7.91 7.80
CA PRO A 100 15.69 -7.98 9.22
C PRO A 100 14.99 -6.74 9.76
N ARG A 101 14.90 -5.66 8.98
CA ARG A 101 14.28 -4.39 9.39
C ARG A 101 13.36 -3.85 8.30
N ALA A 102 12.19 -3.40 8.70
CA ALA A 102 11.33 -2.57 7.88
C ALA A 102 11.98 -1.19 7.65
N LYS A 103 11.57 -0.52 6.59
CA LYS A 103 12.03 0.82 6.20
C LYS A 103 10.87 1.66 5.70
N GLY A 104 11.14 2.93 5.44
CA GLY A 104 10.16 3.89 4.94
C GLY A 104 9.80 4.93 6.01
N ILE A 105 9.45 6.11 5.54
CA ILE A 105 9.02 7.26 6.35
C ILE A 105 7.54 7.58 6.14
N PHE A 106 6.87 6.80 5.33
CA PHE A 106 5.46 6.97 4.95
C PHE A 106 4.54 6.44 6.05
N THR A 107 4.54 7.16 7.17
CA THR A 107 3.82 6.79 8.40
C THR A 107 2.83 7.88 8.78
N LEU A 108 1.85 7.55 9.62
CA LEU A 108 0.84 8.49 10.09
C LEU A 108 1.50 9.73 10.74
N LYS A 109 1.12 10.92 10.27
CA LYS A 109 1.52 12.21 10.85
C LYS A 109 0.36 12.75 11.70
N GLU A 110 0.42 12.54 12.99
CA GLU A 110 -0.68 12.79 13.93
C GLU A 110 -0.98 14.30 14.15
N LYS A 111 -0.19 15.20 13.56
CA LYS A 111 -0.35 16.65 13.70
C LYS A 111 -1.73 17.15 13.21
N HIS A 112 -2.24 16.55 12.14
CA HIS A 112 -3.48 16.97 11.50
C HIS A 112 -4.60 15.95 11.79
N PRO A 113 -5.80 16.41 12.20
CA PRO A 113 -6.91 15.50 12.49
C PRO A 113 -7.47 14.81 11.23
N ASN A 114 -7.34 15.43 10.07
CA ASN A 114 -7.77 14.83 8.80
C ASN A 114 -6.56 14.26 8.05
N GLN A 115 -6.71 13.03 7.58
CA GLN A 115 -5.69 12.28 6.85
C GLN A 115 -6.27 11.92 5.48
N LEU A 116 -5.85 12.61 4.41
CA LEU A 116 -6.29 12.36 3.05
C LEU A 116 -5.29 11.42 2.35
N PHE A 117 -5.70 10.20 2.13
CA PHE A 117 -4.94 9.13 1.49
C PHE A 117 -5.34 8.97 0.04
N VAL A 118 -4.42 9.17 -0.89
CA VAL A 118 -4.65 9.01 -2.33
C VAL A 118 -3.78 7.87 -2.84
N GLY A 119 -4.41 6.84 -3.40
CA GLY A 119 -3.69 5.65 -3.85
C GLY A 119 -4.18 5.11 -5.18
N THR A 120 -3.34 4.31 -5.83
CA THR A 120 -3.75 3.50 -6.98
C THR A 120 -3.37 2.04 -6.74
N VAL A 121 -4.35 1.15 -6.85
CA VAL A 121 -4.20 -0.31 -6.74
C VAL A 121 -3.33 -0.70 -5.54
N THR A 122 -2.10 -1.20 -5.75
CA THR A 122 -1.19 -1.60 -4.66
C THR A 122 -0.72 -0.43 -3.79
N GLY A 123 -0.89 0.83 -4.23
CA GLY A 123 -0.62 2.02 -3.42
C GLY A 123 -1.53 2.22 -2.21
N ILE A 124 -2.61 1.42 -2.10
CA ILE A 124 -3.51 1.41 -0.93
C ILE A 124 -2.87 0.79 0.31
N VAL A 125 -1.88 -0.08 0.14
CA VAL A 125 -1.31 -0.96 1.18
C VAL A 125 -0.85 -0.23 2.45
N PRO A 126 -0.08 0.87 2.37
CA PRO A 126 0.34 1.60 3.57
C PRO A 126 -0.84 2.09 4.40
N TYR A 127 -1.93 2.49 3.74
CA TYR A 127 -3.12 3.02 4.39
C TYR A 127 -3.90 1.93 5.14
N VAL A 128 -4.00 0.73 4.56
CA VAL A 128 -4.58 -0.45 5.21
C VAL A 128 -3.90 -0.71 6.55
N SER A 129 -2.56 -0.78 6.55
CA SER A 129 -1.75 -1.00 7.76
C SER A 129 -1.98 0.09 8.82
N ILE A 130 -1.99 1.37 8.39
CA ILE A 130 -2.20 2.52 9.28
C ILE A 130 -3.59 2.43 9.93
N ILE A 131 -4.63 2.18 9.17
CA ILE A 131 -6.01 2.15 9.66
C ILE A 131 -6.24 0.95 10.57
N ARG A 132 -5.79 -0.25 10.19
CA ARG A 132 -5.89 -1.46 11.02
C ARG A 132 -5.22 -1.25 12.39
N ASN A 133 -4.02 -0.67 12.40
CA ASN A 133 -3.31 -0.38 13.64
C ASN A 133 -3.98 0.71 14.46
N TYR A 134 -4.51 1.74 13.82
CA TYR A 134 -5.22 2.83 14.49
C TYR A 134 -6.44 2.30 15.26
N ILE A 135 -7.22 1.45 14.63
CA ILE A 135 -8.38 0.78 15.22
C ILE A 135 -7.95 -0.17 16.34
N HIS A 136 -6.93 -1.01 16.11
CA HIS A 136 -6.43 -1.95 17.11
C HIS A 136 -5.96 -1.24 18.38
N GLN A 137 -5.32 -0.09 18.25
CA GLN A 137 -4.87 0.73 19.38
C GLN A 137 -5.99 1.56 20.03
N ASN A 138 -7.24 1.47 19.56
CA ASN A 138 -8.37 2.28 20.00
C ASN A 138 -8.07 3.79 19.99
N LYS A 139 -7.28 4.24 19.02
CA LYS A 139 -6.95 5.67 18.86
C LYS A 139 -8.18 6.45 18.40
N ILE A 140 -8.25 7.70 18.82
CA ILE A 140 -9.30 8.67 18.48
C ILE A 140 -8.68 10.00 18.03
N GLY A 141 -9.49 10.88 17.46
CA GLY A 141 -9.07 12.25 17.12
C GLY A 141 -8.64 12.43 15.66
N HIS A 142 -8.63 11.36 14.85
CA HIS A 142 -8.34 11.46 13.42
C HIS A 142 -9.51 10.93 12.59
N LYS A 143 -9.64 11.49 11.38
CA LYS A 143 -10.52 10.99 10.34
C LYS A 143 -9.71 10.71 9.06
N PHE A 144 -9.94 9.55 8.49
CA PHE A 144 -9.25 9.07 7.30
C PHE A 144 -10.18 9.20 6.09
N TYR A 145 -9.70 9.84 5.04
CA TYR A 145 -10.35 9.95 3.75
C TYR A 145 -9.49 9.20 2.74
N ILE A 146 -10.03 8.17 2.12
CA ILE A 146 -9.30 7.35 1.16
C ILE A 146 -9.89 7.60 -0.22
N LEU A 147 -9.07 8.08 -1.15
CA LEU A 147 -9.37 8.15 -2.56
C LEU A 147 -8.54 7.07 -3.27
N GLU A 148 -9.18 6.03 -3.75
CA GLU A 148 -8.52 4.93 -4.44
C GLU A 148 -8.90 4.91 -5.91
N GLY A 149 -7.90 4.96 -6.80
CA GLY A 149 -8.07 4.85 -8.24
C GLY A 149 -7.62 3.48 -8.76
N ALA A 150 -8.41 2.93 -9.68
CA ALA A 150 -8.09 1.70 -10.39
C ALA A 150 -8.46 1.81 -11.88
N SER A 151 -8.04 0.85 -12.71
CA SER A 151 -8.56 0.72 -14.07
C SER A 151 -9.89 -0.02 -14.07
N TYR A 152 -9.99 -1.05 -13.25
CA TYR A 152 -11.13 -1.95 -13.17
C TYR A 152 -11.62 -2.10 -11.72
N PHE A 153 -12.90 -2.41 -11.54
CA PHE A 153 -13.51 -2.49 -10.21
C PHE A 153 -13.01 -3.68 -9.38
N ASP A 154 -12.53 -4.74 -10.01
CA ASP A 154 -11.97 -5.93 -9.37
C ASP A 154 -10.53 -5.74 -8.85
N GLU A 155 -9.93 -4.59 -9.13
CA GLU A 155 -8.62 -4.18 -8.58
C GLU A 155 -8.74 -3.56 -7.16
N PHE A 156 -9.97 -3.25 -6.67
CA PHE A 156 -10.20 -2.75 -5.31
C PHE A 156 -10.22 -3.89 -4.29
N VAL A 157 -9.05 -4.35 -3.89
CA VAL A 157 -8.90 -5.57 -3.08
C VAL A 157 -9.35 -5.39 -1.64
N TYR A 158 -9.27 -4.17 -1.10
CA TYR A 158 -9.65 -3.84 0.28
C TYR A 158 -10.98 -3.08 0.41
N ASP A 159 -11.73 -2.92 -0.67
CA ASP A 159 -12.99 -2.17 -0.72
C ASP A 159 -14.02 -2.68 0.29
N ASN A 160 -14.21 -4.00 0.37
CA ASN A 160 -15.12 -4.62 1.32
C ASN A 160 -14.75 -4.33 2.78
N GLU A 161 -13.47 -4.27 3.12
CA GLU A 161 -12.99 -3.87 4.45
C GLU A 161 -13.32 -2.41 4.72
N PHE A 162 -13.01 -1.52 3.79
CA PHE A 162 -13.26 -0.10 3.93
C PHE A 162 -14.74 0.24 3.96
N PHE A 163 -15.58 -0.39 3.12
CA PHE A 163 -17.03 -0.17 3.18
C PHE A 163 -17.66 -0.65 4.49
N LYS A 164 -17.19 -1.79 5.05
CA LYS A 164 -17.61 -2.25 6.37
C LYS A 164 -17.20 -1.26 7.46
N LEU A 165 -15.96 -0.79 7.43
CA LEU A 165 -15.47 0.22 8.37
C LEU A 165 -16.22 1.54 8.26
N MET A 166 -16.45 2.04 7.04
CA MET A 166 -17.21 3.26 6.81
C MET A 166 -18.65 3.16 7.34
N LYS A 167 -19.26 1.98 7.27
CA LYS A 167 -20.59 1.72 7.81
C LYS A 167 -20.60 1.66 9.33
N SER A 168 -19.61 1.04 9.95
CA SER A 168 -19.54 0.85 11.41
C SER A 168 -18.91 2.04 12.14
N HIS A 169 -18.04 2.82 11.47
CA HIS A 169 -17.30 3.94 12.03
C HIS A 169 -17.31 5.14 11.03
N PRO A 170 -18.47 5.72 10.74
CA PRO A 170 -18.61 6.80 9.74
C PRO A 170 -17.86 8.08 10.14
N GLU A 171 -17.60 8.26 11.44
CA GLU A 171 -16.77 9.33 11.97
C GLU A 171 -15.27 9.11 11.71
N LEU A 172 -14.82 7.87 11.54
CA LEU A 172 -13.43 7.50 11.37
C LEU A 172 -13.01 7.45 9.90
N LEU A 173 -13.82 6.86 9.04
CA LEU A 173 -13.42 6.55 7.66
C LEU A 173 -14.43 7.05 6.62
N HIS A 174 -13.90 7.62 5.55
CA HIS A 174 -14.62 7.93 4.32
C HIS A 174 -13.83 7.36 3.13
N PHE A 175 -14.44 6.47 2.35
CA PHE A 175 -13.80 5.77 1.23
C PHE A 175 -14.47 6.11 -0.10
N VAL A 176 -13.68 6.51 -1.08
CA VAL A 176 -14.11 6.94 -2.43
C VAL A 176 -13.29 6.19 -3.48
N PRO A 177 -13.76 5.05 -3.95
CA PRO A 177 -13.14 4.36 -5.09
C PRO A 177 -13.58 5.01 -6.42
N THR A 178 -12.65 5.07 -7.39
CA THR A 178 -12.93 5.58 -8.74
C THR A 178 -12.23 4.75 -9.80
N ILE A 179 -12.91 4.46 -10.91
CA ILE A 179 -12.34 3.71 -12.04
C ILE A 179 -12.00 4.63 -13.20
N SER A 180 -10.89 4.36 -13.90
CA SER A 180 -10.42 5.18 -15.01
C SER A 180 -10.87 4.70 -16.39
N ARG A 181 -11.52 3.52 -16.49
CA ARG A 181 -11.99 2.91 -17.75
C ARG A 181 -13.48 2.57 -17.69
N PRO A 182 -14.37 3.58 -17.52
CA PRO A 182 -15.81 3.31 -17.32
C PRO A 182 -16.50 2.62 -18.49
N ASP A 183 -16.00 2.82 -19.72
CA ASP A 183 -16.59 2.26 -20.94
C ASP A 183 -16.13 0.82 -21.24
N ASP A 184 -15.18 0.28 -20.46
CA ASP A 184 -14.73 -1.11 -20.62
C ASP A 184 -15.83 -2.08 -20.14
N ILE A 185 -16.03 -3.17 -20.88
CA ILE A 185 -17.03 -4.20 -20.55
C ILE A 185 -16.83 -4.79 -19.16
N LYS A 186 -15.58 -4.89 -18.69
CA LYS A 186 -15.27 -5.35 -17.33
C LYS A 186 -15.91 -4.47 -16.26
N ASN A 187 -16.09 -3.19 -16.54
CA ASN A 187 -16.67 -2.21 -15.62
C ASN A 187 -18.18 -1.99 -15.81
N SER A 188 -18.87 -2.83 -16.61
CA SER A 188 -20.30 -2.65 -16.94
C SER A 188 -21.24 -2.59 -15.72
N TYR A 189 -20.83 -3.16 -14.60
CA TYR A 189 -21.60 -3.14 -13.34
C TYR A 189 -21.20 -2.00 -12.40
N TRP A 190 -20.18 -1.21 -12.77
CA TRP A 190 -19.75 -0.08 -11.94
C TRP A 190 -20.75 1.05 -12.01
N ASN A 191 -21.18 1.52 -10.83
CA ASN A 191 -22.11 2.66 -10.68
C ASN A 191 -21.55 3.76 -9.75
N GLY A 192 -20.26 3.65 -9.40
CA GLY A 192 -19.55 4.63 -8.58
C GLY A 192 -18.94 5.77 -9.40
N ILE A 193 -18.01 6.48 -8.77
CA ILE A 193 -17.28 7.59 -9.41
C ILE A 193 -16.39 7.07 -10.53
N THR A 194 -16.27 7.85 -11.60
CA THR A 194 -15.43 7.56 -12.75
C THR A 194 -14.38 8.64 -12.98
N GLY A 195 -13.27 8.26 -13.60
CA GLY A 195 -12.13 9.12 -13.86
C GLY A 195 -10.90 8.71 -13.06
N ARG A 196 -9.76 9.29 -13.39
CA ARG A 196 -8.52 9.06 -12.63
C ARG A 196 -8.59 9.75 -11.27
N VAL A 197 -8.12 9.10 -10.22
CA VAL A 197 -8.17 9.62 -8.85
C VAL A 197 -7.50 10.98 -8.69
N ASN A 198 -6.42 11.25 -9.40
CA ASN A 198 -5.77 12.56 -9.42
C ASN A 198 -6.63 13.68 -10.06
N ASN A 199 -7.61 13.34 -10.90
CA ASN A 199 -8.51 14.33 -11.47
C ASN A 199 -9.63 14.75 -10.51
N ILE A 200 -10.06 13.86 -9.63
CA ILE A 200 -11.17 14.13 -8.70
C ILE A 200 -10.72 14.73 -7.36
N ILE A 201 -9.42 14.76 -7.06
CA ILE A 201 -8.92 15.12 -5.72
C ILE A 201 -9.35 16.53 -5.27
N VAL A 202 -9.32 17.53 -6.15
CA VAL A 202 -9.67 18.92 -5.79
C VAL A 202 -11.16 19.02 -5.46
N ASP A 203 -12.01 18.36 -6.25
CA ASP A 203 -13.45 18.33 -6.01
C ASP A 203 -13.76 17.60 -4.70
N GLN A 204 -13.03 16.52 -4.39
CA GLN A 204 -13.17 15.80 -3.13
C GLN A 204 -12.71 16.65 -1.93
N ILE A 205 -11.59 17.36 -2.02
CA ILE A 205 -11.13 18.28 -0.99
C ILE A 205 -12.20 19.33 -0.68
N ASN A 206 -12.81 19.91 -1.72
CA ASN A 206 -13.86 20.92 -1.57
C ASN A 206 -15.14 20.33 -0.97
N SER A 207 -15.62 19.20 -1.48
CA SER A 207 -16.87 18.57 -1.01
C SER A 207 -16.79 18.09 0.43
N LEU A 208 -15.60 17.66 0.85
CA LEU A 208 -15.31 17.17 2.21
C LEU A 208 -14.92 18.31 3.17
N ASN A 209 -14.87 19.57 2.70
CA ASN A 209 -14.43 20.74 3.45
C ASN A 209 -13.06 20.57 4.11
N LEU A 210 -12.12 19.94 3.42
CA LEU A 210 -10.75 19.77 3.91
C LEU A 210 -9.94 21.06 3.69
N SER A 211 -9.11 21.39 4.67
CA SER A 211 -8.28 22.61 4.62
C SER A 211 -6.82 22.31 4.92
N PRO A 212 -5.87 23.10 4.40
CA PRO A 212 -4.43 22.93 4.67
C PRO A 212 -4.07 22.98 6.16
N SER A 213 -4.86 23.71 6.96
CA SER A 213 -4.59 23.87 8.41
C SER A 213 -4.92 22.62 9.22
N ASN A 214 -5.76 21.71 8.71
CA ASN A 214 -6.24 20.55 9.45
C ASN A 214 -6.08 19.21 8.72
N THR A 215 -5.43 19.20 7.53
CA THR A 215 -5.35 18.00 6.70
C THR A 215 -3.92 17.73 6.25
N MET A 216 -3.47 16.50 6.46
CA MET A 216 -2.27 15.95 5.85
C MET A 216 -2.66 15.12 4.62
N VAL A 217 -1.97 15.33 3.49
CA VAL A 217 -2.22 14.60 2.25
C VAL A 217 -1.10 13.61 1.99
N TYR A 218 -1.47 12.40 1.57
CA TYR A 218 -0.55 11.31 1.23
C TYR A 218 -0.84 10.83 -0.18
N ALA A 219 0.20 10.47 -0.93
CA ALA A 219 0.03 9.78 -2.20
C ALA A 219 0.99 8.59 -2.33
N CYS A 220 0.45 7.46 -2.78
CA CYS A 220 1.21 6.24 -3.01
C CYS A 220 0.66 5.47 -4.22
N GLY A 221 1.53 4.86 -5.03
CA GLY A 221 1.17 4.10 -6.23
C GLY A 221 1.85 4.63 -7.50
N HIS A 222 1.08 4.81 -8.56
CA HIS A 222 1.62 5.18 -9.87
C HIS A 222 2.31 6.57 -9.86
N PRO A 223 3.56 6.70 -10.36
CA PRO A 223 4.33 7.94 -10.30
C PRO A 223 3.62 9.15 -10.90
N GLY A 224 3.01 9.01 -12.08
CA GLY A 224 2.28 10.11 -12.71
C GLY A 224 1.06 10.58 -11.91
N MET A 225 0.39 9.68 -11.16
CA MET A 225 -0.66 10.06 -10.22
C MET A 225 -0.08 10.87 -9.06
N ILE A 226 1.02 10.43 -8.48
CA ILE A 226 1.69 11.10 -7.35
C ILE A 226 2.11 12.52 -7.74
N GLU A 227 2.75 12.68 -8.90
CA GLU A 227 3.21 14.00 -9.38
C GLU A 227 2.04 14.98 -9.58
N ASP A 228 0.95 14.54 -10.21
CA ASP A 228 -0.20 15.40 -10.46
C ASP A 228 -0.92 15.77 -9.15
N VAL A 229 -1.10 14.79 -8.24
CA VAL A 229 -1.64 15.05 -6.89
C VAL A 229 -0.77 16.07 -6.15
N LYS A 230 0.56 15.85 -6.14
CA LYS A 230 1.53 16.75 -5.50
C LYS A 230 1.41 18.18 -6.01
N ALA A 231 1.39 18.35 -7.33
CA ALA A 231 1.26 19.67 -7.95
C ALA A 231 -0.04 20.38 -7.51
N LYS A 232 -1.17 19.68 -7.55
CA LYS A 232 -2.49 20.22 -7.16
C LYS A 232 -2.55 20.62 -5.69
N VAL A 233 -2.14 19.73 -4.78
CA VAL A 233 -2.25 19.98 -3.33
C VAL A 233 -1.21 20.99 -2.84
N SER A 234 -0.03 21.05 -3.46
CA SER A 234 0.98 22.08 -3.16
C SER A 234 0.49 23.48 -3.55
N ASN A 235 -0.18 23.63 -4.68
CA ASN A 235 -0.81 24.88 -5.09
C ASN A 235 -1.91 25.35 -4.11
N LEU A 236 -2.51 24.42 -3.38
CA LEU A 236 -3.49 24.67 -2.33
C LEU A 236 -2.87 24.77 -0.93
N SER A 237 -1.53 24.70 -0.82
CA SER A 237 -0.75 24.81 0.42
C SER A 237 -0.95 23.67 1.44
N PHE A 238 -1.35 22.48 1.00
CA PHE A 238 -1.42 21.30 1.88
C PHE A 238 -0.02 20.76 2.20
N GLU A 239 0.15 20.24 3.41
CA GLU A 239 1.29 19.37 3.73
C GLU A 239 1.13 18.05 2.98
N PHE A 240 2.22 17.54 2.38
CA PHE A 240 2.19 16.39 1.49
C PHE A 240 3.30 15.40 1.79
N LEU A 241 2.98 14.11 1.76
CA LEU A 241 3.92 13.01 1.87
C LEU A 241 3.68 12.00 0.75
N GLU A 242 4.75 11.53 0.12
CA GLU A 242 4.68 10.56 -0.96
C GLU A 242 5.53 9.32 -0.71
N GLU A 243 5.10 8.18 -1.27
CA GLU A 243 5.93 6.98 -1.41
C GLU A 243 5.80 6.44 -2.83
N ARG A 244 6.95 6.25 -3.49
CA ARG A 244 7.04 5.75 -4.87
C ARG A 244 7.58 4.33 -4.83
N PHE A 245 6.90 3.41 -5.53
CA PHE A 245 7.39 2.03 -5.69
C PHE A 245 8.42 1.91 -6.82
N TRP A 246 8.42 2.84 -7.75
CA TRP A 246 9.32 2.91 -8.90
C TRP A 246 10.27 4.09 -8.73
N LYS A 247 11.55 3.86 -9.02
CA LYS A 247 12.45 4.97 -9.30
C LYS A 247 12.39 5.18 -10.80
N ASP A 248 12.13 6.40 -11.22
CA ASP A 248 12.45 6.81 -12.59
C ASP A 248 13.95 6.72 -12.71
N ASP A 249 14.46 5.81 -13.57
CA ASP A 249 15.89 5.72 -13.93
C ASP A 249 16.31 6.89 -14.80
#